data_76ae6253ecb82b4ff38ca808f5085807
#
_entry.id   76ae6253ecb82b4ff38ca808f5085807
#
_cell.length_a   1.000
_cell.length_b   1.000
_cell.length_c   1.000
_cell.angle_alpha   90.00
_cell.angle_beta   90.00
_cell.angle_gamma   90.00
#
_symmetry.space_group_name_H-M   'P 1'
#
loop_
_entity.id
_entity.type
_entity.pdbx_description
1 polymer ?
#
loop_
_entity_poly.entity_id
_entity_poly.type
_entity_poly.pdbx_seq_one_letter_code
_entity_poly.pdbx_strand_id
1 'polypeptide(L)'
;PFRMAAGTSITQARLGFFGGYGDWTGRIDVNYTGQRITFCDVYAAYAFSPQTRLVLGHQLEPMSIGMNTSTRHGSVTTPLPLDFLIPYTRHWGLAGTHWGDKYWLGAGLFAGSSERVNARENHMGEGYGFSARAVWRPINTDQTTVHFGFSAVARTPERVTSDDGIVAVGGRSGSVVENRKFIAGGFSGIDHYTICDLEAAYRDDRFFVQGEALCSTFATQERPGVITNGAKTYNIDGSESVSFWGGYLVGSYMLRGKQ
;
A
#
# COMPACT_ATOMS: atom_id res chain seq x y z
N PRO A 1 4.39 -31.54 -13.81
CA PRO A 1 4.19 -30.45 -14.76
C PRO A 1 3.11 -29.51 -14.21
N PHE A 2 3.46 -28.24 -14.02
CA PHE A 2 2.51 -27.21 -13.60
C PHE A 2 1.53 -26.95 -14.75
N ARG A 3 0.25 -27.24 -14.55
CA ARG A 3 -0.79 -26.74 -15.42
C ARG A 3 -1.20 -25.36 -14.94
N MET A 4 -0.98 -24.35 -15.76
CA MET A 4 -1.55 -23.02 -15.52
C MET A 4 -3.05 -23.07 -15.77
N ALA A 5 -3.83 -22.43 -14.89
CA ALA A 5 -5.26 -22.29 -15.11
C ALA A 5 -5.51 -21.40 -16.33
N ALA A 6 -6.39 -21.84 -17.22
CA ALA A 6 -6.88 -21.02 -18.32
C ALA A 6 -8.25 -20.44 -17.93
N GLY A 7 -8.44 -19.15 -18.17
CA GLY A 7 -9.71 -18.50 -17.82
C GLY A 7 -9.72 -17.01 -18.17
N THR A 8 -10.88 -16.41 -17.98
CA THR A 8 -11.09 -14.97 -18.11
C THR A 8 -11.44 -14.40 -16.73
N SER A 9 -10.96 -13.22 -16.41
CA SER A 9 -11.26 -12.55 -15.15
C SER A 9 -11.36 -11.04 -15.33
N ILE A 10 -12.27 -10.41 -14.59
CA ILE A 10 -12.30 -8.96 -14.44
C ILE A 10 -11.29 -8.60 -13.37
N THR A 11 -10.19 -7.99 -13.79
CA THR A 11 -9.12 -7.56 -12.90
C THR A 11 -9.58 -6.45 -11.96
N GLN A 12 -10.33 -5.50 -12.54
CA GLN A 12 -10.81 -4.34 -11.80
C GLN A 12 -11.95 -3.68 -12.58
N ALA A 13 -13.06 -3.43 -11.92
CA ALA A 13 -14.11 -2.53 -12.39
C ALA A 13 -14.43 -1.56 -11.26
N ARG A 14 -14.06 -0.28 -11.45
CA ARG A 14 -14.19 0.73 -10.43
C ARG A 14 -15.22 1.78 -10.82
N LEU A 15 -16.13 2.08 -9.89
CA LEU A 15 -17.07 3.18 -9.97
C LEU A 15 -16.77 4.15 -8.82
N GLY A 16 -16.65 5.45 -9.16
CA GLY A 16 -16.37 6.49 -8.18
C GLY A 16 -17.26 7.70 -8.37
N PHE A 17 -17.63 8.29 -7.25
CA PHE A 17 -18.31 9.57 -7.16
C PHE A 17 -17.40 10.57 -6.47
N PHE A 18 -17.27 11.73 -7.06
CA PHE A 18 -16.50 12.84 -6.54
C PHE A 18 -17.35 14.11 -6.57
N GLY A 19 -17.30 14.88 -5.51
CA GLY A 19 -18.01 16.15 -5.41
C GLY A 19 -17.33 17.11 -4.45
N GLY A 20 -17.70 18.39 -4.50
CA GLY A 20 -17.15 19.39 -3.61
C GLY A 20 -18.08 20.58 -3.45
N TYR A 21 -17.94 21.27 -2.32
CA TYR A 21 -18.63 22.52 -2.01
C TYR A 21 -17.70 23.40 -1.14
N GLY A 22 -17.42 24.60 -1.62
CA GLY A 22 -16.43 25.48 -0.99
C GLY A 22 -15.06 24.79 -0.92
N ASP A 23 -14.46 24.79 0.27
CA ASP A 23 -13.17 24.15 0.52
C ASP A 23 -13.29 22.64 0.82
N TRP A 24 -14.49 22.09 0.82
CA TRP A 24 -14.75 20.68 1.06
C TRP A 24 -14.80 19.89 -0.24
N THR A 25 -14.20 18.70 -0.21
CA THR A 25 -14.34 17.70 -1.27
C THR A 25 -14.66 16.36 -0.65
N GLY A 26 -15.38 15.50 -1.39
CA GLY A 26 -15.71 14.15 -0.97
C GLY A 26 -15.53 13.16 -2.10
N ARG A 27 -15.18 11.93 -1.75
CA ARG A 27 -15.00 10.84 -2.70
C ARG A 27 -15.55 9.54 -2.14
N ILE A 28 -16.24 8.78 -2.99
CA ILE A 28 -16.68 7.42 -2.71
C ILE A 28 -16.33 6.57 -3.92
N ASP A 29 -15.39 5.64 -3.77
CA ASP A 29 -15.02 4.69 -4.81
C ASP A 29 -15.37 3.27 -4.36
N VAL A 30 -16.05 2.54 -5.24
CA VAL A 30 -16.28 1.11 -5.11
C VAL A 30 -15.57 0.36 -6.22
N ASN A 31 -15.01 -0.79 -5.89
CA ASN A 31 -14.29 -1.65 -6.80
C ASN A 31 -14.92 -3.05 -6.82
N TYR A 32 -15.16 -3.56 -8.01
CA TYR A 32 -15.55 -4.94 -8.23
C TYR A 32 -14.35 -5.73 -8.73
N THR A 33 -13.95 -6.75 -8.02
CA THR A 33 -12.88 -7.68 -8.39
C THR A 33 -13.11 -9.03 -7.74
N GLY A 34 -12.82 -10.12 -8.45
CA GLY A 34 -12.93 -11.46 -7.89
C GLY A 34 -14.32 -11.79 -7.31
N GLN A 35 -15.40 -11.30 -7.94
CA GLN A 35 -16.80 -11.48 -7.51
C GLN A 35 -17.16 -10.78 -6.20
N ARG A 36 -16.38 -9.78 -5.79
CA ARG A 36 -16.61 -9.01 -4.55
C ARG A 36 -16.64 -7.52 -4.85
N ILE A 37 -17.46 -6.81 -4.09
CA ILE A 37 -17.48 -5.35 -4.06
C ILE A 37 -16.75 -4.91 -2.80
N THR A 38 -15.76 -4.03 -2.96
CA THR A 38 -14.99 -3.45 -1.86
C THR A 38 -14.98 -1.94 -1.97
N PHE A 39 -14.95 -1.25 -0.84
CA PHE A 39 -14.69 0.18 -0.83
C PHE A 39 -13.19 0.43 -1.04
N CYS A 40 -12.88 1.39 -1.91
CA CYS A 40 -11.53 1.91 -2.05
C CYS A 40 -11.40 3.21 -1.24
N ASP A 41 -11.56 4.35 -1.91
CA ASP A 41 -11.46 5.64 -1.25
C ASP A 41 -12.85 6.10 -0.83
N VAL A 42 -13.06 6.31 0.48
CA VAL A 42 -14.30 6.87 1.04
C VAL A 42 -13.90 7.93 2.05
N TYR A 43 -13.83 9.19 1.63
CA TYR A 43 -13.33 10.24 2.47
C TYR A 43 -14.01 11.60 2.22
N ALA A 44 -13.90 12.48 3.22
CA ALA A 44 -14.06 13.91 3.09
C ALA A 44 -12.70 14.61 3.28
N ALA A 45 -12.46 15.67 2.53
CA ALA A 45 -11.25 16.45 2.63
C ALA A 45 -11.57 17.93 2.72
N TYR A 46 -10.81 18.65 3.53
CA TYR A 46 -10.88 20.09 3.68
C TYR A 46 -9.57 20.75 3.24
N ALA A 47 -9.65 21.73 2.36
CA ALA A 47 -8.51 22.49 1.87
C ALA A 47 -8.33 23.76 2.70
N PHE A 48 -7.28 23.84 3.52
CA PHE A 48 -6.91 25.06 4.23
C PHE A 48 -6.27 26.10 3.31
N SER A 49 -5.65 25.61 2.23
CA SER A 49 -5.06 26.42 1.17
C SER A 49 -4.98 25.56 -0.10
N PRO A 50 -4.63 26.15 -1.26
CA PRO A 50 -4.39 25.38 -2.48
C PRO A 50 -3.34 24.29 -2.34
N GLN A 51 -2.43 24.41 -1.37
CA GLN A 51 -1.31 23.49 -1.12
C GLN A 51 -1.46 22.65 0.14
N THR A 52 -2.48 22.88 0.98
CA THR A 52 -2.62 22.18 2.27
C THR A 52 -4.02 21.65 2.42
N ARG A 53 -4.14 20.36 2.65
CA ARG A 53 -5.43 19.73 2.91
C ARG A 53 -5.34 18.69 4.03
N LEU A 54 -6.49 18.50 4.67
CA LEU A 54 -6.74 17.44 5.63
C LEU A 54 -7.75 16.47 5.04
N VAL A 55 -7.54 15.19 5.19
CA VAL A 55 -8.41 14.13 4.66
C VAL A 55 -8.83 13.22 5.81
N LEU A 56 -10.12 13.02 5.98
CA LEU A 56 -10.71 12.12 6.97
C LEU A 56 -11.52 11.04 6.26
N GLY A 57 -11.23 9.79 6.52
CA GLY A 57 -11.95 8.66 5.97
C GLY A 57 -11.07 7.48 5.60
N HIS A 58 -11.62 6.56 4.82
CA HIS A 58 -10.89 5.42 4.26
C HIS A 58 -10.12 5.86 3.02
N GLN A 59 -8.80 5.84 3.11
CA GLN A 59 -7.91 6.43 2.11
C GLN A 59 -6.59 5.68 2.01
N LEU A 60 -5.85 5.90 0.91
CA LEU A 60 -4.46 5.46 0.80
C LEU A 60 -3.60 6.18 1.84
N GLU A 61 -2.77 5.42 2.51
CA GLU A 61 -1.74 5.98 3.39
C GLU A 61 -0.65 6.69 2.56
N PRO A 62 -0.06 7.76 3.09
CA PRO A 62 1.07 8.42 2.46
C PRO A 62 2.33 7.55 2.57
N MET A 63 2.49 6.61 1.65
CA MET A 63 3.65 5.74 1.55
C MET A 63 3.83 5.25 0.12
N SER A 64 5.07 4.97 -0.31
CA SER A 64 5.42 4.35 -1.61
C SER A 64 4.88 5.09 -2.85
N ILE A 65 5.72 5.35 -3.81
CA ILE A 65 5.28 5.90 -5.11
C ILE A 65 4.47 4.85 -5.89
N GLY A 66 4.86 3.58 -5.85
CA GLY A 66 4.18 2.52 -6.58
C GLY A 66 2.77 2.26 -6.06
N MET A 67 2.58 2.27 -4.74
CA MET A 67 1.26 2.06 -4.12
C MET A 67 0.35 3.28 -4.27
N ASN A 68 0.89 4.49 -4.29
CA ASN A 68 0.12 5.72 -4.47
C ASN A 68 -0.09 6.10 -5.95
N THR A 69 0.56 5.39 -6.87
CA THR A 69 0.31 5.57 -8.31
C THR A 69 -0.92 4.76 -8.74
N SER A 70 -1.85 5.44 -9.40
CA SER A 70 -3.02 4.75 -9.94
C SER A 70 -2.61 3.71 -10.98
N THR A 71 -3.23 2.53 -10.93
CA THR A 71 -3.05 1.47 -11.94
C THR A 71 -3.36 1.91 -13.37
N ARG A 72 -4.08 3.02 -13.56
CA ARG A 72 -4.33 3.64 -14.88
C ARG A 72 -3.09 4.25 -15.50
N HIS A 73 -2.11 4.61 -14.68
CA HIS A 73 -0.88 5.27 -15.10
C HIS A 73 0.33 4.36 -14.98
N GLY A 74 0.14 3.16 -14.43
CA GLY A 74 1.20 2.16 -14.34
C GLY A 74 1.41 1.46 -15.68
N SER A 75 2.64 1.39 -16.14
CA SER A 75 3.04 0.65 -17.34
C SER A 75 3.16 -0.86 -17.10
N VAL A 76 3.18 -1.28 -15.85
CA VAL A 76 3.29 -2.68 -15.41
C VAL A 76 2.34 -2.95 -14.25
N THR A 77 2.03 -4.20 -14.02
CA THR A 77 1.30 -4.65 -12.81
C THR A 77 2.10 -4.30 -11.56
N THR A 78 1.42 -4.25 -10.40
CA THR A 78 2.07 -3.98 -9.11
C THR A 78 3.33 -4.84 -8.94
N PRO A 79 4.50 -4.25 -8.70
CA PRO A 79 5.72 -5.00 -8.50
C PRO A 79 5.62 -5.93 -7.29
N LEU A 80 6.18 -7.13 -7.40
CA LEU A 80 6.12 -8.17 -6.38
C LEU A 80 6.57 -7.71 -4.98
N PRO A 81 7.67 -6.93 -4.82
CA PRO A 81 8.06 -6.43 -3.51
C PRO A 81 7.00 -5.59 -2.81
N LEU A 82 6.25 -4.76 -3.55
CA LEU A 82 5.17 -3.96 -2.98
C LEU A 82 4.03 -4.85 -2.46
N ASP A 83 3.61 -5.84 -3.25
CA ASP A 83 2.54 -6.77 -2.90
C ASP A 83 2.92 -7.66 -1.68
N PHE A 84 4.22 -7.92 -1.49
CA PHE A 84 4.75 -8.74 -0.42
C PHE A 84 5.04 -7.96 0.87
N LEU A 85 5.67 -6.78 0.76
CA LEU A 85 6.20 -6.04 1.91
C LEU A 85 5.20 -5.05 2.50
N ILE A 86 4.16 -4.70 1.76
CA ILE A 86 3.10 -3.77 2.17
C ILE A 86 1.77 -4.54 2.26
N PRO A 87 1.37 -5.00 3.44
CA PRO A 87 0.18 -5.86 3.58
C PRO A 87 -1.13 -5.18 3.19
N TYR A 88 -1.27 -3.90 3.51
CA TYR A 88 -2.47 -3.09 3.25
C TYR A 88 -2.09 -1.66 2.96
N THR A 89 -2.88 -0.99 2.12
CA THR A 89 -2.58 0.36 1.66
C THR A 89 -3.64 1.38 2.02
N ARG A 90 -4.87 0.92 2.27
CA ARG A 90 -5.99 1.78 2.64
C ARG A 90 -6.47 1.48 4.04
N HIS A 91 -6.59 2.55 4.81
CA HIS A 91 -7.09 2.48 6.18
C HIS A 91 -8.00 3.67 6.49
N TRP A 92 -8.86 3.51 7.49
CA TRP A 92 -9.60 4.61 8.09
C TRP A 92 -8.64 5.49 8.87
N GLY A 93 -8.67 6.79 8.61
CA GLY A 93 -7.75 7.68 9.30
C GLY A 93 -7.89 9.14 8.94
N LEU A 94 -7.02 9.91 9.56
CA LEU A 94 -6.87 11.35 9.37
C LEU A 94 -5.46 11.61 8.87
N ALA A 95 -5.33 12.21 7.68
CA ALA A 95 -4.06 12.54 7.08
C ALA A 95 -4.01 13.99 6.61
N GLY A 96 -2.91 14.67 6.91
CA GLY A 96 -2.57 15.96 6.38
C GLY A 96 -1.58 15.85 5.23
N THR A 97 -1.76 16.69 4.20
CA THR A 97 -0.80 16.80 3.10
C THR A 97 -0.49 18.26 2.80
N HIS A 98 0.77 18.54 2.51
CA HIS A 98 1.26 19.85 2.12
C HIS A 98 2.26 19.74 0.98
N TRP A 99 2.18 20.60 -0.03
CA TRP A 99 3.08 20.52 -1.18
C TRP A 99 3.44 21.90 -1.71
N GLY A 100 4.57 21.96 -2.37
CA GLY A 100 5.05 23.08 -3.17
C GLY A 100 5.55 22.58 -4.52
N ASP A 101 6.17 23.46 -5.28
CA ASP A 101 6.66 23.13 -6.63
C ASP A 101 7.68 21.98 -6.62
N LYS A 102 8.53 21.92 -5.59
CA LYS A 102 9.63 20.98 -5.50
C LYS A 102 9.51 19.93 -4.39
N TYR A 103 8.44 19.94 -3.62
CA TYR A 103 8.28 18.99 -2.53
C TYR A 103 6.81 18.60 -2.31
N TRP A 104 6.64 17.46 -1.68
CA TRP A 104 5.35 17.01 -1.16
C TRP A 104 5.59 16.31 0.19
N LEU A 105 4.75 16.63 1.16
CA LEU A 105 4.78 16.06 2.50
C LEU A 105 3.39 15.53 2.83
N GLY A 106 3.34 14.36 3.43
CA GLY A 106 2.11 13.78 3.93
C GLY A 106 2.34 12.99 5.20
N ALA A 107 1.43 13.08 6.16
CA ALA A 107 1.47 12.27 7.36
C ALA A 107 0.06 12.06 7.89
N GLY A 108 -0.16 10.93 8.59
CA GLY A 108 -1.48 10.62 9.12
C GLY A 108 -1.47 9.54 10.19
N LEU A 109 -2.60 9.51 10.92
CA LEU A 109 -2.92 8.49 11.89
C LEU A 109 -4.07 7.65 11.34
N PHE A 110 -3.93 6.35 11.43
CA PHE A 110 -4.81 5.40 10.79
C PHE A 110 -5.21 4.27 11.74
N ALA A 111 -6.46 3.85 11.63
CA ALA A 111 -7.03 2.67 12.28
C ALA A 111 -7.03 1.47 11.32
N GLY A 112 -7.99 0.58 11.44
CA GLY A 112 -8.14 -0.61 10.62
C GLY A 112 -8.54 -0.34 9.16
N SER A 113 -8.51 -1.38 8.34
CA SER A 113 -8.89 -1.34 6.93
C SER A 113 -10.23 -2.03 6.68
N SER A 114 -11.07 -1.44 5.82
CA SER A 114 -12.30 -2.09 5.34
C SER A 114 -12.06 -3.03 4.13
N GLU A 115 -10.83 -3.20 3.69
CA GLU A 115 -10.48 -4.12 2.60
C GLU A 115 -10.63 -5.60 3.01
N ARG A 116 -10.66 -5.90 4.31
CA ARG A 116 -10.96 -7.24 4.84
C ARG A 116 -12.47 -7.49 4.88
N VAL A 117 -12.95 -8.27 3.94
CA VAL A 117 -14.39 -8.61 3.82
C VAL A 117 -14.87 -9.60 4.90
N ASN A 118 -13.99 -10.28 5.59
CA ASN A 118 -14.34 -11.28 6.63
C ASN A 118 -14.40 -10.71 8.06
N ALA A 119 -14.53 -9.42 8.18
CA ALA A 119 -14.62 -8.68 9.45
C ALA A 119 -15.88 -8.97 10.30
N ARG A 120 -16.53 -10.09 10.13
CA ARG A 120 -17.72 -10.44 10.90
C ARG A 120 -17.45 -11.23 12.19
N GLU A 121 -16.22 -11.68 12.39
CA GLU A 121 -15.88 -12.51 13.52
C GLU A 121 -14.99 -11.75 14.49
N ASN A 122 -15.60 -11.31 15.60
CA ASN A 122 -14.96 -10.89 16.85
C ASN A 122 -13.62 -10.14 16.71
N HIS A 123 -13.67 -8.90 16.23
CA HIS A 123 -12.53 -7.99 16.31
C HIS A 123 -12.21 -7.70 17.77
N MET A 124 -11.07 -8.13 18.24
CA MET A 124 -10.54 -7.81 19.57
C MET A 124 -9.78 -6.48 19.58
N GLY A 125 -9.48 -5.91 18.40
CA GLY A 125 -8.82 -4.62 18.23
C GLY A 125 -8.55 -4.30 16.78
N GLU A 126 -8.83 -3.06 16.37
CA GLU A 126 -8.70 -2.63 14.97
C GLU A 126 -7.26 -2.30 14.58
N GLY A 127 -6.30 -2.38 15.44
CA GLY A 127 -4.97 -1.88 15.17
C GLY A 127 -4.95 -0.36 14.88
N TYR A 128 -3.83 0.25 15.07
CA TYR A 128 -3.61 1.66 14.75
C TYR A 128 -2.19 1.87 14.24
N GLY A 129 -2.00 2.93 13.50
CA GLY A 129 -0.70 3.24 12.94
C GLY A 129 -0.52 4.68 12.56
N PHE A 130 0.71 4.99 12.32
CA PHE A 130 1.17 6.27 11.77
C PHE A 130 1.88 5.99 10.46
N SER A 131 1.66 6.82 9.46
CA SER A 131 2.46 6.84 8.24
C SER A 131 2.85 8.26 7.86
N ALA A 132 4.03 8.39 7.27
CA ALA A 132 4.54 9.65 6.75
C ALA A 132 5.35 9.42 5.47
N ARG A 133 5.28 10.39 4.56
CA ARG A 133 6.06 10.40 3.32
C ARG A 133 6.50 11.81 3.00
N ALA A 134 7.76 11.94 2.62
CA ALA A 134 8.36 13.16 2.12
C ALA A 134 8.93 12.92 0.73
N VAL A 135 8.64 13.83 -0.18
CA VAL A 135 9.10 13.79 -1.58
C VAL A 135 9.84 15.07 -1.91
N TRP A 136 10.95 14.95 -2.59
CA TRP A 136 11.72 16.06 -3.12
C TRP A 136 11.91 15.92 -4.62
N ARG A 137 11.59 16.99 -5.36
CA ARG A 137 11.70 17.07 -6.82
C ARG A 137 12.65 18.22 -7.19
N PRO A 138 13.97 17.99 -7.18
CA PRO A 138 14.96 19.03 -7.49
C PRO A 138 14.75 19.63 -8.88
N ILE A 139 14.34 18.80 -9.84
CA ILE A 139 13.93 19.20 -11.19
C ILE A 139 12.47 18.81 -11.34
N ASN A 140 11.61 19.77 -11.62
CA ASN A 140 10.19 19.58 -11.83
C ASN A 140 9.69 20.57 -12.90
N THR A 141 9.88 20.20 -14.15
CA THR A 141 9.47 20.94 -15.34
C THR A 141 8.47 20.15 -16.16
N ASP A 142 7.87 20.76 -17.17
CA ASP A 142 6.94 20.06 -18.07
C ASP A 142 7.62 18.89 -18.81
N GLN A 143 8.91 19.02 -19.07
CA GLN A 143 9.69 18.04 -19.84
C GLN A 143 10.38 17.03 -18.94
N THR A 144 10.95 17.47 -17.81
CA THR A 144 11.83 16.65 -16.99
C THR A 144 11.41 16.70 -15.52
N THR A 145 11.31 15.55 -14.90
CA THR A 145 11.11 15.44 -13.45
C THR A 145 12.16 14.49 -12.88
N VAL A 146 12.83 14.93 -11.82
CA VAL A 146 13.65 14.08 -10.94
C VAL A 146 12.96 14.04 -9.60
N HIS A 147 12.74 12.84 -9.09
CA HIS A 147 11.97 12.59 -7.89
C HIS A 147 12.77 11.70 -6.95
N PHE A 148 12.84 12.09 -5.70
CA PHE A 148 13.32 11.28 -4.58
C PHE A 148 12.29 11.33 -3.48
N GLY A 149 12.08 10.22 -2.79
CA GLY A 149 11.19 10.18 -1.65
C GLY A 149 11.62 9.17 -0.61
N PHE A 150 11.08 9.40 0.57
CA PHE A 150 11.19 8.49 1.70
C PHE A 150 9.83 8.39 2.38
N SER A 151 9.45 7.17 2.74
CA SER A 151 8.26 6.95 3.55
C SER A 151 8.51 5.96 4.68
N ALA A 152 7.73 6.09 5.74
CA ALA A 152 7.76 5.21 6.90
C ALA A 152 6.36 4.98 7.44
N VAL A 153 6.12 3.73 7.88
CA VAL A 153 4.91 3.30 8.56
C VAL A 153 5.31 2.61 9.86
N ALA A 154 4.59 2.90 10.94
CA ALA A 154 4.64 2.15 12.19
C ALA A 154 3.21 1.80 12.58
N ARG A 155 2.92 0.51 12.83
CA ARG A 155 1.55 0.02 13.01
C ARG A 155 1.47 -1.19 13.93
N THR A 156 0.40 -1.24 14.72
CA THR A 156 -0.05 -2.46 15.37
C THR A 156 -1.00 -3.22 14.42
N PRO A 157 -0.92 -4.55 14.32
CA PRO A 157 -1.82 -5.32 13.47
C PRO A 157 -3.25 -5.37 14.03
N GLU A 158 -4.21 -5.63 13.15
CA GLU A 158 -5.56 -5.98 13.58
C GLU A 158 -5.55 -7.33 14.29
N ARG A 159 -6.32 -7.43 15.37
CA ARG A 159 -6.49 -8.66 16.16
C ARG A 159 -7.90 -9.22 15.92
N VAL A 160 -7.99 -10.42 15.40
CA VAL A 160 -9.26 -11.03 14.98
C VAL A 160 -9.81 -12.00 16.03
N THR A 161 -8.98 -12.73 16.73
CA THR A 161 -9.36 -13.64 17.82
C THR A 161 -8.22 -13.74 18.81
N SER A 162 -8.56 -13.83 20.10
CA SER A 162 -7.66 -14.14 21.22
C SER A 162 -6.15 -13.93 20.95
N ASP A 163 -5.67 -12.77 21.24
CA ASP A 163 -4.25 -12.42 21.44
C ASP A 163 -3.30 -12.44 20.24
N ASP A 164 -3.68 -12.93 19.06
CA ASP A 164 -2.75 -13.11 17.97
C ASP A 164 -2.89 -12.00 16.92
N GLY A 165 -1.97 -11.04 16.92
CA GLY A 165 -1.77 -10.13 15.81
C GLY A 165 -1.36 -10.93 14.57
N ILE A 166 -2.23 -11.03 13.56
CA ILE A 166 -1.95 -11.77 12.34
C ILE A 166 -1.62 -10.79 11.22
N VAL A 167 -0.44 -10.94 10.64
CA VAL A 167 -0.05 -10.24 9.42
C VAL A 167 0.20 -11.27 8.31
N ALA A 168 -0.59 -11.18 7.25
CA ALA A 168 -0.40 -12.02 6.09
C ALA A 168 0.44 -11.28 5.04
N VAL A 169 1.55 -11.86 4.65
CA VAL A 169 2.41 -11.35 3.58
C VAL A 169 2.38 -12.31 2.40
N GLY A 170 2.40 -11.80 1.20
CA GLY A 170 2.43 -12.69 0.05
C GLY A 170 2.33 -11.98 -1.29
N GLY A 171 3.20 -12.35 -2.20
CA GLY A 171 3.27 -11.82 -3.55
C GLY A 171 2.77 -12.81 -4.61
N ARG A 172 1.99 -12.31 -5.55
CA ARG A 172 1.40 -13.05 -6.67
C ARG A 172 2.19 -12.80 -7.95
N SER A 173 1.96 -13.64 -8.96
CA SER A 173 2.60 -13.53 -10.28
C SER A 173 2.19 -12.32 -11.13
N GLY A 174 1.28 -11.48 -10.63
CA GLY A 174 0.64 -10.44 -11.45
C GLY A 174 -0.40 -10.98 -12.45
N SER A 175 -0.55 -12.29 -12.58
CA SER A 175 -1.64 -12.90 -13.35
C SER A 175 -2.90 -12.97 -12.51
N VAL A 176 -4.01 -12.48 -13.06
CA VAL A 176 -5.31 -12.49 -12.39
C VAL A 176 -6.01 -13.84 -12.48
N VAL A 177 -5.63 -14.64 -13.46
CA VAL A 177 -6.17 -15.98 -13.70
C VAL A 177 -5.42 -17.01 -12.87
N GLU A 178 -4.10 -16.88 -12.76
CA GLU A 178 -3.26 -17.73 -11.89
C GLU A 178 -3.09 -17.06 -10.54
N ASN A 179 -3.88 -17.48 -9.58
CA ASN A 179 -3.98 -16.82 -8.26
C ASN A 179 -2.99 -17.39 -7.24
N ARG A 180 -2.01 -18.19 -7.67
CA ARG A 180 -0.98 -18.73 -6.78
C ARG A 180 -0.04 -17.64 -6.33
N LYS A 181 0.24 -17.67 -5.04
CA LYS A 181 1.30 -16.84 -4.46
C LYS A 181 2.64 -17.53 -4.67
N PHE A 182 3.63 -16.84 -5.21
CA PHE A 182 5.01 -17.34 -5.28
C PHE A 182 5.67 -17.32 -3.91
N ILE A 183 5.34 -16.28 -3.14
CA ILE A 183 5.78 -16.13 -1.77
C ILE A 183 4.52 -15.95 -0.94
N ALA A 184 4.34 -16.76 0.09
CA ALA A 184 3.23 -16.64 1.02
C ALA A 184 3.73 -16.94 2.42
N GLY A 185 3.45 -16.07 3.36
CA GLY A 185 3.70 -16.26 4.77
C GLY A 185 2.58 -15.63 5.57
N GLY A 186 2.28 -16.21 6.72
CA GLY A 186 1.43 -15.61 7.75
C GLY A 186 2.25 -15.56 9.03
N PHE A 187 2.23 -14.43 9.68
CA PHE A 187 2.84 -14.23 10.98
C PHE A 187 1.71 -14.06 11.99
N SER A 188 1.76 -14.79 13.08
CA SER A 188 0.91 -14.60 14.26
C SER A 188 1.75 -14.13 15.44
N GLY A 189 1.11 -13.54 16.43
CA GLY A 189 1.82 -13.01 17.60
C GLY A 189 2.62 -11.74 17.29
N ILE A 190 2.25 -10.99 16.27
CA ILE A 190 2.89 -9.72 15.96
C ILE A 190 2.36 -8.64 16.91
N ASP A 191 3.25 -7.94 17.59
CA ASP A 191 2.92 -6.79 18.42
C ASP A 191 2.83 -5.51 17.58
N HIS A 192 3.85 -5.24 16.81
CA HIS A 192 3.89 -4.13 15.88
C HIS A 192 4.78 -4.43 14.67
N TYR A 193 4.62 -3.65 13.62
CA TYR A 193 5.52 -3.69 12.48
C TYR A 193 5.82 -2.30 11.94
N THR A 194 6.97 -2.19 11.31
CA THR A 194 7.42 -0.97 10.63
C THR A 194 7.75 -1.28 9.19
N ILE A 195 7.49 -0.31 8.31
CA ILE A 195 7.88 -0.36 6.91
C ILE A 195 8.61 0.93 6.60
N CYS A 196 9.77 0.83 5.97
CA CYS A 196 10.52 1.96 5.43
C CYS A 196 10.67 1.76 3.92
N ASP A 197 10.57 2.84 3.18
CA ASP A 197 10.68 2.86 1.73
C ASP A 197 11.50 4.05 1.26
N LEU A 198 12.42 3.77 0.35
CA LEU A 198 13.18 4.76 -0.41
C LEU A 198 12.74 4.67 -1.86
N GLU A 199 12.38 5.80 -2.45
CA GLU A 199 11.90 5.86 -3.81
C GLU A 199 12.68 6.86 -4.66
N ALA A 200 12.87 6.52 -5.93
CA ALA A 200 13.46 7.41 -6.92
C ALA A 200 12.75 7.23 -8.26
N ALA A 201 12.56 8.33 -8.97
CA ALA A 201 12.06 8.29 -10.33
C ALA A 201 12.65 9.42 -11.17
N TYR A 202 12.79 9.12 -12.45
CA TYR A 202 13.17 10.07 -13.47
C TYR A 202 12.21 9.98 -14.65
N ARG A 203 11.75 11.11 -15.11
CA ARG A 203 10.95 11.23 -16.33
C ARG A 203 11.53 12.32 -17.22
N ASP A 204 11.56 12.05 -18.48
CA ASP A 204 11.76 13.01 -19.52
C ASP A 204 10.72 12.76 -20.65
N ASP A 205 10.67 13.57 -21.70
CA ASP A 205 9.64 13.51 -22.76
C ASP A 205 9.23 12.10 -23.22
N ARG A 206 10.16 11.15 -23.27
CA ARG A 206 9.92 9.79 -23.77
C ARG A 206 10.37 8.68 -22.83
N PHE A 207 11.21 9.00 -21.88
CA PHE A 207 11.82 8.01 -21.00
C PHE A 207 11.29 8.19 -19.58
N PHE A 208 10.93 7.09 -18.97
CA PHE A 208 10.55 7.03 -17.56
C PHE A 208 11.27 5.86 -16.89
N VAL A 209 11.81 6.10 -15.73
CA VAL A 209 12.32 5.05 -14.84
C VAL A 209 11.91 5.35 -13.42
N GLN A 210 11.53 4.29 -12.69
CA GLN A 210 11.12 4.36 -11.29
C GLN A 210 11.66 3.13 -10.56
N GLY A 211 12.08 3.32 -9.32
CA GLY A 211 12.47 2.22 -8.45
C GLY A 211 12.17 2.55 -7.00
N GLU A 212 12.00 1.49 -6.21
CA GLU A 212 11.82 1.56 -4.75
C GLU A 212 12.67 0.47 -4.09
N ALA A 213 13.12 0.77 -2.88
CA ALA A 213 13.76 -0.17 -1.98
C ALA A 213 13.04 -0.13 -0.63
N LEU A 214 12.50 -1.27 -0.23
CA LEU A 214 11.64 -1.40 0.94
C LEU A 214 12.25 -2.33 1.97
N CYS A 215 12.00 -2.01 3.24
CA CYS A 215 12.30 -2.88 4.37
C CYS A 215 11.07 -2.94 5.28
N SER A 216 10.64 -4.13 5.65
CA SER A 216 9.55 -4.36 6.61
C SER A 216 10.05 -5.19 7.77
N THR A 217 9.86 -4.71 9.00
CA THR A 217 10.26 -5.38 10.22
C THR A 217 9.03 -5.67 11.07
N PHE A 218 8.85 -6.92 11.46
CA PHE A 218 7.76 -7.40 12.29
C PHE A 218 8.32 -7.81 13.64
N ALA A 219 7.87 -7.18 14.71
CA ALA A 219 8.22 -7.51 16.08
C ALA A 219 7.16 -8.43 16.67
N THR A 220 7.58 -9.52 17.28
CA THR A 220 6.69 -10.45 17.96
C THR A 220 6.42 -9.98 19.40
N GLN A 221 5.28 -10.40 19.95
CA GLN A 221 5.00 -10.23 21.37
C GLN A 221 6.03 -11.03 22.20
N GLU A 222 6.18 -10.70 23.47
CA GLU A 222 7.04 -11.44 24.42
C GLU A 222 6.63 -12.94 24.60
N ARG A 223 5.52 -13.36 24.02
CA ARG A 223 5.06 -14.74 23.96
C ARG A 223 5.63 -15.45 22.73
N PRO A 224 5.85 -16.78 22.82
CA PRO A 224 6.28 -17.55 21.65
C PRO A 224 5.33 -17.32 20.47
N GLY A 225 5.85 -16.82 19.38
CA GLY A 225 5.09 -16.64 18.15
C GLY A 225 5.12 -17.91 17.30
N VAL A 226 4.14 -18.07 16.44
CA VAL A 226 4.06 -19.18 15.49
C VAL A 226 4.03 -18.61 14.07
N ILE A 227 5.00 -18.99 13.27
CA ILE A 227 4.99 -18.68 11.83
C ILE A 227 4.52 -19.92 11.09
N THR A 228 3.43 -19.78 10.34
CA THR A 228 2.95 -20.86 9.48
C THR A 228 3.23 -20.52 8.02
N ASN A 229 4.08 -21.30 7.38
CA ASN A 229 4.36 -21.21 5.95
C ASN A 229 3.89 -22.49 5.27
N GLY A 230 2.69 -22.45 4.70
CA GLY A 230 2.04 -23.64 4.16
C GLY A 230 1.78 -24.70 5.23
N ALA A 231 2.34 -25.90 5.06
CA ALA A 231 2.21 -27.00 6.03
C ALA A 231 3.29 -26.98 7.15
N LYS A 232 4.20 -26.00 7.14
CA LYS A 232 5.27 -25.91 8.15
C LYS A 232 4.98 -24.80 9.13
N THR A 233 5.04 -25.13 10.39
CA THR A 233 4.90 -24.21 11.52
C THR A 233 6.29 -24.00 12.14
N TYR A 234 6.66 -22.74 12.34
CA TYR A 234 7.90 -22.36 13.02
C TYR A 234 7.53 -21.64 14.31
N ASN A 235 8.03 -22.09 15.41
CA ASN A 235 7.92 -21.39 16.67
C ASN A 235 9.02 -20.34 16.75
N ILE A 236 8.67 -19.11 17.10
CA ILE A 236 9.62 -18.04 17.40
C ILE A 236 9.64 -17.90 18.92
N ASP A 237 10.81 -18.16 19.50
CA ASP A 237 11.00 -17.99 20.93
C ASP A 237 11.27 -16.51 21.25
N GLY A 238 10.41 -15.92 22.08
CA GLY A 238 10.65 -14.62 22.69
C GLY A 238 10.42 -13.41 21.77
N SER A 239 10.91 -12.26 22.21
CA SER A 239 10.78 -10.95 21.55
C SER A 239 11.71 -10.79 20.34
N GLU A 240 11.63 -11.67 19.36
CA GLU A 240 12.42 -11.57 18.15
C GLU A 240 11.72 -10.69 17.09
N SER A 241 12.51 -9.96 16.34
CA SER A 241 12.03 -9.24 15.16
C SER A 241 12.51 -9.94 13.89
N VAL A 242 11.63 -10.00 12.89
CA VAL A 242 11.94 -10.53 11.58
C VAL A 242 11.85 -9.42 10.55
N SER A 243 12.91 -9.24 9.79
CA SER A 243 12.95 -8.21 8.75
C SER A 243 13.01 -8.82 7.36
N PHE A 244 12.30 -8.19 6.44
CA PHE A 244 12.30 -8.49 5.02
C PHE A 244 12.65 -7.23 4.25
N TRP A 245 13.38 -7.39 3.17
CA TRP A 245 13.69 -6.31 2.26
C TRP A 245 13.50 -6.74 0.82
N GLY A 246 13.23 -5.77 -0.01
CA GLY A 246 13.07 -6.00 -1.44
C GLY A 246 13.08 -4.68 -2.19
N GLY A 247 13.21 -4.77 -3.49
CA GLY A 247 13.19 -3.60 -4.33
C GLY A 247 12.84 -3.96 -5.77
N TYR A 248 12.53 -2.94 -6.55
CA TYR A 248 12.26 -3.08 -7.97
C TYR A 248 12.77 -1.86 -8.73
N LEU A 249 12.98 -2.08 -10.01
CA LEU A 249 13.23 -1.03 -10.99
C LEU A 249 12.36 -1.29 -12.21
N VAL A 250 11.64 -0.28 -12.66
CA VAL A 250 10.84 -0.34 -13.88
C VAL A 250 11.19 0.83 -14.78
N GLY A 251 11.31 0.57 -16.07
CA GLY A 251 11.55 1.59 -17.09
C GLY A 251 10.56 1.46 -18.23
N SER A 252 10.20 2.57 -18.83
CA SER A 252 9.42 2.63 -20.05
C SER A 252 9.96 3.66 -21.04
N TYR A 253 9.78 3.39 -22.30
CA TYR A 253 10.16 4.29 -23.38
C TYR A 253 9.01 4.42 -24.38
N MET A 254 8.63 5.65 -24.67
CA MET A 254 7.58 5.97 -25.63
C MET A 254 8.14 5.98 -27.03
N LEU A 255 7.82 4.99 -27.84
CA LEU A 255 8.25 4.92 -29.23
C LEU A 255 7.67 6.06 -30.06
N ARG A 256 6.46 6.53 -29.73
CA ARG A 256 5.76 7.61 -30.43
C ARG A 256 4.92 8.42 -29.45
N GLY A 257 5.01 9.74 -29.51
CA GLY A 257 4.33 10.64 -28.58
C GLY A 257 5.26 11.10 -27.45
N LYS A 258 4.66 11.76 -26.45
CA LYS A 258 5.29 12.22 -25.21
C LYS A 258 4.59 11.58 -24.02
N GLN A 259 5.33 11.39 -22.96
CA GLN A 259 4.81 10.87 -21.68
C GLN A 259 4.18 11.97 -20.84
#